data_f80be453652021dd9aa32c7dfc5ecee6
#
_entry.id   f80be453652021dd9aa32c7dfc5ecee6
#
_cell.length_a   1.000
_cell.length_b   1.000
_cell.length_c   1.000
_cell.angle_alpha   90.00
_cell.angle_beta   90.00
_cell.angle_gamma   90.00
#
_symmetry.space_group_name_H-M   'P 1'
#
loop_
_entity.id
_entity.type
_entity.pdbx_description
1 polymer ?
#
loop_
_entity_poly.entity_id
_entity_poly.type
_entity_poly.pdbx_seq_one_letter_code
_entity_poly.pdbx_strand_id
1 'polypeptide(L)'
;QSASIKCEVSSGLAPVWKSNKQSIVSVDENGLVTAHKHGSAVISATVDGVKKICSIEVKSPVIKLNHSSLKLKPGETKTLTASVSSGNAPTWTSKKTSIATINQKGVVKAKKAGTTIITASEDGASASCAVTVTK
;
A
#
# COMPACT_ATOMS: atom_id res chain seq x y z
N GLN A 1 -0.35 4.73 5.91
CA GLN A 1 -0.26 3.96 7.15
C GLN A 1 0.46 4.80 8.22
N SER A 2 -0.17 4.99 9.38
CA SER A 2 0.43 5.78 10.45
C SER A 2 0.45 4.97 11.75
N ALA A 3 1.50 5.18 12.54
CA ALA A 3 1.66 4.54 13.83
C ALA A 3 2.33 5.51 14.79
N SER A 4 1.93 5.44 16.05
CA SER A 4 2.57 6.24 17.09
C SER A 4 3.64 5.37 17.78
N ILE A 5 4.90 5.78 17.67
CA ILE A 5 6.02 5.11 18.31
C ILE A 5 6.63 6.02 19.35
N LYS A 6 6.78 5.49 20.55
CA LYS A 6 7.29 6.28 21.66
C LYS A 6 8.70 5.84 22.03
N CYS A 7 9.69 6.70 21.71
CA CYS A 7 11.04 6.53 22.22
C CYS A 7 11.15 7.31 23.51
N GLU A 8 11.34 6.61 24.62
CA GLU A 8 11.39 7.24 25.93
C GLU A 8 12.67 8.06 26.14
N VAL A 9 12.50 9.28 26.59
CA VAL A 9 13.60 10.18 26.97
C VAL A 9 13.44 10.51 28.45
N SER A 10 14.45 10.18 29.25
CA SER A 10 14.39 10.29 30.70
C SER A 10 14.53 11.69 31.27
N SER A 11 14.88 12.67 30.45
CA SER A 11 15.15 14.05 30.93
C SER A 11 13.92 14.90 31.24
N GLY A 12 12.74 14.45 30.79
CA GLY A 12 11.51 15.21 30.94
C GLY A 12 11.36 16.40 30.02
N LEU A 13 12.35 16.67 29.17
CA LEU A 13 12.30 17.74 28.18
C LEU A 13 11.76 17.19 26.85
N ALA A 14 11.16 18.09 26.06
CA ALA A 14 10.64 17.72 24.74
C ALA A 14 11.81 17.40 23.79
N PRO A 15 11.87 16.21 23.19
CA PRO A 15 12.96 15.87 22.28
C PRO A 15 12.77 16.47 20.89
N VAL A 16 13.88 16.62 20.19
CA VAL A 16 13.86 16.96 18.76
C VAL A 16 13.85 15.65 17.97
N TRP A 17 12.81 15.43 17.21
CA TRP A 17 12.61 14.21 16.45
C TRP A 17 13.08 14.36 15.00
N LYS A 18 13.79 13.37 14.51
CA LYS A 18 14.25 13.35 13.11
C LYS A 18 14.18 11.95 12.53
N SER A 19 13.87 11.88 11.24
CA SER A 19 13.93 10.65 10.49
C SER A 19 15.06 10.77 9.44
N ASN A 20 15.89 9.74 9.33
CA ASN A 20 16.95 9.74 8.32
C ASN A 20 16.42 9.43 6.92
N LYS A 21 15.19 8.91 6.80
CA LYS A 21 14.55 8.60 5.52
C LYS A 21 13.08 9.00 5.57
N GLN A 22 12.81 10.28 5.39
CA GLN A 22 11.45 10.81 5.48
C GLN A 22 10.54 10.34 4.36
N SER A 23 11.10 9.85 3.25
CA SER A 23 10.31 9.24 2.17
C SER A 23 9.73 7.88 2.57
N ILE A 24 10.33 7.21 3.54
CA ILE A 24 9.86 5.92 4.05
C ILE A 24 9.02 6.14 5.31
N VAL A 25 9.58 6.87 6.27
CA VAL A 25 8.94 7.14 7.55
C VAL A 25 9.22 8.59 7.93
N SER A 26 8.18 9.36 8.24
CA SER A 26 8.33 10.70 8.77
C SER A 26 7.93 10.73 10.24
N VAL A 27 8.42 11.71 10.96
CA VAL A 27 8.09 11.91 12.38
C VAL A 27 7.82 13.39 12.61
N ASP A 28 6.78 13.68 13.42
CA ASP A 28 6.44 15.05 13.77
C ASP A 28 7.09 15.44 15.10
N GLU A 29 6.86 16.66 15.54
CA GLU A 29 7.44 17.21 16.78
C GLU A 29 6.91 16.51 18.04
N ASN A 30 5.80 15.80 17.93
CA ASN A 30 5.20 15.05 19.04
C ASN A 30 5.66 13.59 19.07
N GLY A 31 6.51 13.18 18.15
CA GLY A 31 6.95 11.79 18.03
C GLY A 31 5.98 10.90 17.31
N LEU A 32 4.99 11.46 16.61
CA LEU A 32 4.08 10.68 15.80
C LEU A 32 4.76 10.27 14.51
N VAL A 33 4.84 8.97 14.28
CA VAL A 33 5.53 8.37 13.14
C VAL A 33 4.52 7.99 12.09
N THR A 34 4.76 8.41 10.85
CA THR A 34 3.91 8.06 9.71
C THR A 34 4.71 7.28 8.69
N ALA A 35 4.26 6.07 8.36
CA ALA A 35 4.89 5.26 7.34
C ALA A 35 4.31 5.62 5.97
N HIS A 36 5.19 5.87 4.99
CA HIS A 36 4.80 6.25 3.64
C HIS A 36 5.06 5.15 2.63
N LYS A 37 6.04 4.31 2.91
CA LYS A 37 6.56 3.33 1.96
C LYS A 37 7.26 2.22 2.73
N HIS A 38 7.35 1.02 2.15
CA HIS A 38 8.11 -0.05 2.78
C HIS A 38 9.61 0.28 2.76
N GLY A 39 10.34 -0.25 3.72
CA GLY A 39 11.78 -0.05 3.86
C GLY A 39 12.15 0.16 5.32
N SER A 40 13.39 0.56 5.55
CA SER A 40 13.91 0.80 6.89
C SER A 40 14.27 2.26 7.07
N ALA A 41 13.98 2.79 8.25
CA ALA A 41 14.33 4.15 8.62
C ALA A 41 14.78 4.18 10.08
N VAL A 42 15.55 5.20 10.43
CA VAL A 42 15.98 5.40 11.81
C VAL A 42 15.42 6.75 12.29
N ILE A 43 14.66 6.69 13.37
CA ILE A 43 14.14 7.88 14.03
C ILE A 43 15.06 8.22 15.18
N SER A 44 15.47 9.48 15.29
CA SER A 44 16.29 9.93 16.40
C SER A 44 15.54 10.97 17.22
N ALA A 45 15.75 10.94 18.53
CA ALA A 45 15.28 11.92 19.47
C ALA A 45 16.49 12.50 20.21
N THR A 46 16.64 13.82 20.21
CA THR A 46 17.76 14.49 20.86
C THR A 46 17.24 15.45 21.90
N VAL A 47 17.73 15.33 23.12
CA VAL A 47 17.41 16.22 24.24
C VAL A 47 18.69 16.50 24.98
N ASP A 48 18.99 17.78 25.15
CA ASP A 48 20.12 18.27 25.97
C ASP A 48 21.45 17.56 25.62
N GLY A 49 21.71 17.41 24.31
CA GLY A 49 22.91 16.76 23.84
C GLY A 49 22.90 15.24 23.87
N VAL A 50 21.85 14.63 24.43
CA VAL A 50 21.69 13.18 24.47
C VAL A 50 20.79 12.71 23.32
N LYS A 51 21.33 11.81 22.51
CA LYS A 51 20.62 11.29 21.34
C LYS A 51 20.26 9.83 21.55
N LYS A 52 18.98 9.52 21.34
CA LYS A 52 18.49 8.13 21.29
C LYS A 52 17.94 7.83 19.93
N ILE A 53 18.09 6.59 19.48
CA ILE A 53 17.64 6.18 18.15
C ILE A 53 16.70 5.00 18.26
N CYS A 54 15.71 4.97 17.36
CA CYS A 54 14.78 3.85 17.19
C CYS A 54 14.81 3.43 15.73
N SER A 55 15.11 2.15 15.49
CA SER A 55 15.05 1.59 14.14
C SER A 55 13.63 1.17 13.83
N ILE A 56 13.13 1.56 12.66
CA ILE A 56 11.79 1.25 12.22
C ILE A 56 11.86 0.52 10.89
N GLU A 57 11.17 -0.62 10.82
CA GLU A 57 11.05 -1.37 9.58
C GLU A 57 9.58 -1.36 9.16
N VAL A 58 9.34 -0.86 7.96
CA VAL A 58 8.00 -0.89 7.35
C VAL A 58 7.99 -2.00 6.31
N LYS A 59 7.15 -3.01 6.54
CA LYS A 59 7.06 -4.15 5.64
C LYS A 59 6.25 -3.80 4.41
N SER A 60 6.55 -4.47 3.29
CA SER A 60 5.74 -4.35 2.08
C SER A 60 4.31 -4.80 2.38
N PRO A 61 3.31 -4.13 1.81
CA PRO A 61 1.92 -4.54 2.04
C PRO A 61 1.65 -5.90 1.41
N VAL A 62 0.62 -6.58 1.92
CA VAL A 62 0.11 -7.82 1.34
C VAL A 62 -1.24 -7.48 0.70
N ILE A 63 -1.42 -7.88 -0.55
CA ILE A 63 -2.66 -7.65 -1.28
C ILE A 63 -3.34 -8.98 -1.51
N LYS A 64 -4.62 -9.06 -1.15
CA LYS A 64 -5.47 -10.24 -1.40
C LYS A 64 -6.69 -9.82 -2.17
N LEU A 65 -7.01 -10.57 -3.21
CA LEU A 65 -8.21 -10.34 -4.01
C LEU A 65 -9.31 -11.31 -3.61
N ASN A 66 -10.55 -10.87 -3.73
CA ASN A 66 -11.71 -11.72 -3.45
C ASN A 66 -11.91 -12.81 -4.52
N HIS A 67 -11.32 -12.64 -5.70
CA HIS A 67 -11.36 -13.63 -6.78
C HIS A 67 -9.98 -13.80 -7.41
N SER A 68 -9.59 -15.04 -7.70
CA SER A 68 -8.36 -15.33 -8.42
C SER A 68 -8.62 -15.50 -9.94
N SER A 69 -9.87 -15.72 -10.32
CA SER A 69 -10.28 -15.81 -11.72
C SER A 69 -11.74 -15.41 -11.88
N LEU A 70 -12.06 -14.84 -13.03
CA LEU A 70 -13.40 -14.43 -13.37
C LEU A 70 -13.75 -14.89 -14.76
N LYS A 71 -15.04 -15.20 -14.98
CA LYS A 71 -15.60 -15.48 -16.31
C LYS A 71 -16.74 -14.51 -16.54
N LEU A 72 -16.66 -13.76 -17.61
CA LEU A 72 -17.63 -12.74 -17.97
C LEU A 72 -18.03 -12.88 -19.43
N LYS A 73 -19.20 -12.36 -19.76
CA LYS A 73 -19.63 -12.19 -21.16
C LYS A 73 -19.40 -10.75 -21.59
N PRO A 74 -19.24 -10.47 -22.89
CA PRO A 74 -19.07 -9.09 -23.33
C PRO A 74 -20.23 -8.21 -22.84
N GLY A 75 -19.88 -7.05 -22.27
CA GLY A 75 -20.84 -6.12 -21.69
C GLY A 75 -21.15 -6.34 -20.22
N GLU A 76 -20.70 -7.44 -19.63
CA GLU A 76 -20.89 -7.69 -18.20
C GLU A 76 -19.86 -6.95 -17.38
N THR A 77 -20.22 -6.65 -16.13
CA THR A 77 -19.32 -6.02 -15.18
C THR A 77 -19.22 -6.86 -13.91
N LYS A 78 -18.07 -6.80 -13.26
CA LYS A 78 -17.84 -7.47 -11.98
C LYS A 78 -16.93 -6.61 -11.14
N THR A 79 -17.24 -6.48 -9.85
CA THR A 79 -16.40 -5.72 -8.92
C THR A 79 -15.42 -6.64 -8.25
N LEU A 80 -14.13 -6.31 -8.35
CA LEU A 80 -13.07 -6.94 -7.59
C LEU A 80 -12.80 -6.14 -6.33
N THR A 81 -12.58 -6.82 -5.23
CA THR A 81 -12.24 -6.20 -3.96
C THR A 81 -10.83 -6.64 -3.57
N ALA A 82 -10.00 -5.69 -3.24
CA ALA A 82 -8.65 -5.97 -2.77
C ALA A 82 -8.55 -5.61 -1.29
N SER A 83 -7.95 -6.52 -0.53
CA SER A 83 -7.60 -6.28 0.87
C SER A 83 -6.12 -5.98 0.92
N VAL A 84 -5.76 -4.75 1.27
CA VAL A 84 -4.37 -4.30 1.33
C VAL A 84 -3.99 -4.06 2.79
N SER A 85 -2.95 -4.73 3.26
CA SER A 85 -2.57 -4.68 4.68
C SER A 85 -2.15 -3.29 5.15
N SER A 86 -1.69 -2.44 4.23
CA SER A 86 -1.34 -1.05 4.56
C SER A 86 -2.56 -0.15 4.74
N GLY A 87 -3.74 -0.58 4.30
CA GLY A 87 -4.95 0.24 4.31
C GLY A 87 -5.06 1.22 3.16
N ASN A 88 -4.04 1.29 2.30
CA ASN A 88 -4.07 2.18 1.13
C ASN A 88 -4.81 1.52 -0.02
N ALA A 89 -5.45 2.34 -0.85
CA ALA A 89 -6.15 1.83 -2.04
C ALA A 89 -5.13 1.36 -3.07
N PRO A 90 -5.31 0.18 -3.68
CA PRO A 90 -4.41 -0.29 -4.71
C PRO A 90 -4.66 0.41 -6.05
N THR A 91 -3.67 0.34 -6.92
CA THR A 91 -3.81 0.78 -8.30
C THR A 91 -4.21 -0.44 -9.13
N TRP A 92 -5.29 -0.31 -9.88
CA TRP A 92 -5.81 -1.38 -10.72
C TRP A 92 -5.38 -1.18 -12.17
N THR A 93 -4.92 -2.26 -12.79
CA THR A 93 -4.53 -2.25 -14.20
C THR A 93 -5.04 -3.48 -14.90
N SER A 94 -5.26 -3.38 -16.22
CA SER A 94 -5.62 -4.48 -17.09
C SER A 94 -4.54 -4.66 -18.14
N LYS A 95 -4.07 -5.89 -18.30
CA LYS A 95 -3.03 -6.19 -19.29
C LYS A 95 -3.51 -6.01 -20.72
N LYS A 96 -4.77 -6.35 -20.98
CA LYS A 96 -5.38 -6.21 -22.32
C LYS A 96 -6.70 -5.46 -22.21
N THR A 97 -6.63 -4.14 -22.30
CA THR A 97 -7.82 -3.28 -22.17
C THR A 97 -8.82 -3.45 -23.30
N SER A 98 -8.42 -4.03 -24.41
CA SER A 98 -9.34 -4.36 -25.49
C SER A 98 -10.28 -5.52 -25.15
N ILE A 99 -9.89 -6.37 -24.20
CA ILE A 99 -10.69 -7.51 -23.75
C ILE A 99 -11.53 -7.14 -22.54
N ALA A 100 -10.90 -6.53 -21.54
CA ALA A 100 -11.59 -6.07 -20.34
C ALA A 100 -10.84 -4.87 -19.76
N THR A 101 -11.59 -3.95 -19.19
CA THR A 101 -11.04 -2.78 -18.51
C THR A 101 -11.39 -2.84 -17.02
N ILE A 102 -10.63 -2.10 -16.23
CA ILE A 102 -10.90 -1.96 -14.81
C ILE A 102 -10.71 -0.50 -14.42
N ASN A 103 -11.58 0.01 -13.54
CA ASN A 103 -11.45 1.37 -13.01
C ASN A 103 -10.78 1.33 -11.63
N GLN A 104 -10.54 2.49 -11.05
CA GLN A 104 -9.86 2.57 -9.74
C GLN A 104 -10.73 2.13 -8.57
N LYS A 105 -11.99 1.83 -8.81
CA LYS A 105 -12.89 1.25 -7.81
C LYS A 105 -12.90 -0.28 -7.86
N GLY A 106 -12.13 -0.87 -8.78
CA GLY A 106 -12.07 -2.32 -8.94
C GLY A 106 -13.18 -2.91 -9.81
N VAL A 107 -13.91 -2.08 -10.55
CA VAL A 107 -14.99 -2.56 -11.42
C VAL A 107 -14.40 -2.98 -12.77
N VAL A 108 -14.54 -4.28 -13.06
CA VAL A 108 -14.08 -4.88 -14.33
C VAL A 108 -15.24 -4.84 -15.32
N LYS A 109 -14.96 -4.37 -16.53
CA LYS A 109 -15.94 -4.35 -17.62
C LYS A 109 -15.42 -5.20 -18.77
N ALA A 110 -16.16 -6.24 -19.12
CA ALA A 110 -15.84 -7.12 -20.24
C ALA A 110 -16.23 -6.44 -21.56
N LYS A 111 -15.33 -6.46 -22.53
CA LYS A 111 -15.55 -5.83 -23.83
C LYS A 111 -15.57 -6.84 -24.98
N LYS A 112 -14.64 -7.77 -25.00
CA LYS A 112 -14.41 -8.65 -26.14
C LYS A 112 -14.00 -10.02 -25.65
N ALA A 113 -14.33 -11.06 -26.38
CA ALA A 113 -13.92 -12.43 -26.04
C ALA A 113 -12.40 -12.56 -26.03
N GLY A 114 -11.87 -13.23 -25.01
CA GLY A 114 -10.44 -13.44 -24.82
C GLY A 114 -10.10 -13.52 -23.34
N THR A 115 -8.82 -13.45 -23.05
CA THR A 115 -8.32 -13.54 -21.68
C THR A 115 -7.39 -12.36 -21.38
N THR A 116 -7.53 -11.79 -20.21
CA THR A 116 -6.63 -10.75 -19.73
C THR A 116 -6.32 -10.95 -18.24
N ILE A 117 -5.33 -10.25 -17.75
CA ILE A 117 -4.95 -10.27 -16.34
C ILE A 117 -5.22 -8.88 -15.75
N ILE A 118 -5.97 -8.86 -14.65
CA ILE A 118 -6.20 -7.66 -13.87
C ILE A 118 -5.26 -7.70 -12.68
N THR A 119 -4.55 -6.61 -12.44
CA THR A 119 -3.57 -6.54 -11.35
C THR A 119 -3.90 -5.38 -10.43
N ALA A 120 -3.89 -5.64 -9.13
CA ALA A 120 -3.93 -4.61 -8.09
C ALA A 120 -2.53 -4.49 -7.51
N SER A 121 -2.02 -3.28 -7.43
CA SER A 121 -0.68 -3.05 -6.88
C SER A 121 -0.68 -1.86 -5.92
N GLU A 122 0.16 -1.95 -4.89
CA GLU A 122 0.37 -0.89 -3.92
C GLU A 122 1.75 -1.08 -3.28
N ASP A 123 2.56 -0.04 -3.32
CA ASP A 123 3.89 0.01 -2.69
C ASP A 123 4.76 -1.23 -3.01
N GLY A 124 4.83 -1.60 -4.29
CA GLY A 124 5.64 -2.72 -4.75
C GLY A 124 5.01 -4.09 -4.59
N ALA A 125 3.90 -4.21 -3.89
CA ALA A 125 3.15 -5.46 -3.78
C ALA A 125 2.10 -5.53 -4.90
N SER A 126 1.76 -6.74 -5.32
CA SER A 126 0.74 -6.92 -6.35
C SER A 126 -0.01 -8.24 -6.19
N ALA A 127 -1.24 -8.27 -6.67
CA ALA A 127 -2.05 -9.46 -6.76
C ALA A 127 -2.80 -9.44 -8.09
N SER A 128 -3.01 -10.59 -8.68
CA SER A 128 -3.58 -10.69 -10.03
C SER A 128 -4.81 -11.57 -10.05
N CYS A 129 -5.72 -11.24 -10.97
CA CYS A 129 -6.92 -12.03 -11.25
C CYS A 129 -6.99 -12.28 -12.77
N ALA A 130 -7.14 -13.53 -13.15
CA ALA A 130 -7.33 -13.88 -14.57
C ALA A 130 -8.80 -13.65 -14.94
N VAL A 131 -9.03 -12.89 -16.01
CA VAL A 131 -10.37 -12.61 -16.50
C VAL A 131 -10.53 -13.25 -17.88
N THR A 132 -11.50 -14.14 -18.00
CA THR A 132 -11.85 -14.79 -19.28
C THR A 132 -13.19 -14.23 -19.73
N VAL A 133 -13.20 -13.64 -20.92
CA VAL A 133 -14.44 -13.15 -21.54
C VAL A 133 -14.85 -14.15 -22.59
N THR A 134 -16.03 -14.73 -22.42
CA THR A 134 -16.60 -15.72 -23.34
C THR A 134 -17.63 -15.06 -24.23
N LYS A 135 -17.83 -15.64 -25.41
CA LYS A 135 -18.87 -15.13 -26.33
C LYS A 135 -20.28 -15.35 -25.81
#